data_b3d3365910f5bcb5c50b3aecdcf5ba88
#
_entry.id   b3d3365910f5bcb5c50b3aecdcf5ba88
#
_cell.length_a   1.000
_cell.length_b   1.000
_cell.length_c   1.000
_cell.angle_alpha   90.00
_cell.angle_beta   90.00
_cell.angle_gamma   90.00
#
_symmetry.space_group_name_H-M   'P 1'
#
loop_
_entity.id
_entity.type
_entity.pdbx_description
1 polymer ?
#
loop_
_entity_poly.entity_id
_entity_poly.type
_entity_poly.pdbx_seq_one_letter_code
_entity_poly.pdbx_strand_id
1 'polypeptide(L)'
;MKPPPGDTEKDPRFDITQETNHLVEIKDIRDELSILQMVLNDQAWAMADLSQICVHVKAGKPTAALELAEKETIIQHRVLENHLWRIRRMIQLAEQTYLSV
;
A
#
# COMPACT_ATOMS: atom_id res chain seq x y z
N MET A 1 48.16 20.84 -12.96
CA MET A 1 48.13 19.47 -12.53
C MET A 1 46.69 18.97 -12.48
N LYS A 2 46.47 17.86 -13.12
CA LYS A 2 45.13 17.35 -13.17
C LYS A 2 44.75 16.67 -11.87
N PRO A 3 43.59 16.97 -11.27
CA PRO A 3 43.17 16.25 -10.09
C PRO A 3 42.84 14.81 -10.44
N PRO A 4 42.94 13.89 -9.50
CA PRO A 4 42.54 12.49 -9.74
C PRO A 4 41.08 12.39 -10.13
N PRO A 5 40.71 11.43 -10.95
CA PRO A 5 39.31 11.30 -11.40
C PRO A 5 38.30 11.18 -10.25
N GLY A 6 38.72 10.65 -9.13
CA GLY A 6 37.82 10.54 -8.01
C GLY A 6 37.53 11.85 -7.31
N ASP A 7 38.34 12.86 -7.53
CA ASP A 7 38.14 14.14 -6.85
C ASP A 7 37.34 15.11 -7.64
N THR A 8 37.07 14.74 -8.86
CA THR A 8 36.37 15.71 -9.63
C THR A 8 34.97 15.65 -9.37
N GLU A 9 34.70 15.32 -8.47
CA GLU A 9 33.59 15.51 -8.06
C GLU A 9 32.62 15.68 -8.60
N LYS A 10 31.87 15.83 -8.22
CA LYS A 10 30.53 15.90 -8.38
C LYS A 10 30.23 17.00 -9.29
N ASP A 11 29.94 16.69 -10.53
CA ASP A 11 29.25 17.60 -11.43
C ASP A 11 27.90 17.95 -10.79
N PRO A 12 27.61 19.23 -10.51
CA PRO A 12 26.32 19.62 -9.98
C PRO A 12 25.13 19.19 -10.84
N ARG A 13 25.33 19.11 -12.15
CA ARG A 13 24.28 18.63 -13.05
C ARG A 13 23.98 17.16 -12.83
N PHE A 14 25.00 16.37 -12.57
CA PHE A 14 24.83 14.95 -12.28
C PHE A 14 24.05 14.75 -10.97
N ASP A 15 24.38 15.53 -9.95
CA ASP A 15 23.70 15.44 -8.67
C ASP A 15 22.23 15.83 -8.78
N ILE A 16 21.92 16.89 -9.54
CA ILE A 16 20.55 17.31 -9.78
C ILE A 16 19.78 16.24 -10.54
N THR A 17 20.42 15.64 -11.54
CA THR A 17 19.79 14.58 -12.33
C THR A 17 19.50 13.37 -11.48
N GLN A 18 20.43 12.98 -10.61
CA GLN A 18 20.24 11.86 -9.70
C GLN A 18 19.11 12.13 -8.71
N GLU A 19 19.07 13.32 -8.14
CA GLU A 19 17.98 13.72 -7.25
C GLU A 19 16.65 13.66 -7.96
N THR A 20 16.58 14.18 -9.18
CA THR A 20 15.36 14.17 -9.98
C THR A 20 14.91 12.74 -10.25
N ASN A 21 15.84 11.85 -10.59
CA ASN A 21 15.53 10.45 -10.82
C ASN A 21 14.99 9.76 -9.57
N HIS A 22 15.59 10.05 -8.40
CA HIS A 22 15.11 9.52 -7.15
C HIS A 22 13.71 10.02 -6.82
N LEU A 23 13.43 11.29 -7.09
CA LEU A 23 12.10 11.85 -6.88
C LEU A 23 11.05 11.20 -7.77
N VAL A 24 11.41 10.93 -9.03
CA VAL A 24 10.53 10.24 -9.95
C VAL A 24 10.25 8.82 -9.46
N GLU A 25 11.28 8.11 -9.01
CA GLU A 25 11.12 6.76 -8.47
C GLU A 25 10.23 6.74 -7.23
N ILE A 26 10.41 7.68 -6.32
CA ILE A 26 9.60 7.79 -5.10
C ILE A 26 8.15 8.08 -5.47
N LYS A 27 7.93 8.95 -6.44
CA LYS A 27 6.59 9.28 -6.92
C LYS A 27 5.92 8.05 -7.54
N ASP A 28 6.66 7.30 -8.36
CA ASP A 28 6.15 6.08 -8.98
C ASP A 28 5.76 5.04 -7.93
N ILE A 29 6.60 4.86 -6.91
CA ILE A 29 6.29 3.96 -5.80
C ILE A 29 5.03 4.41 -5.08
N ARG A 30 4.90 5.69 -4.80
CA ARG A 30 3.72 6.25 -4.15
C ARG A 30 2.46 6.02 -4.98
N ASP A 31 2.55 6.22 -6.29
CA ASP A 31 1.42 6.02 -7.19
C ASP A 31 1.01 4.55 -7.25
N GLU A 32 1.98 3.63 -7.30
CA GLU A 32 1.71 2.19 -7.25
C GLU A 32 1.06 1.78 -5.93
N LEU A 33 1.56 2.30 -4.82
CA LEU A 33 0.99 2.04 -3.50
C LEU A 33 -0.45 2.58 -3.40
N SER A 34 -0.71 3.73 -4.02
CA SER A 34 -2.07 4.30 -4.04
C SER A 34 -3.04 3.43 -4.83
N ILE A 35 -2.57 2.84 -5.94
CA ILE A 35 -3.38 1.88 -6.71
C ILE A 35 -3.67 0.64 -5.89
N LEU A 36 -2.66 0.09 -5.21
CA LEU A 36 -2.84 -1.06 -4.33
C LEU A 36 -3.82 -0.75 -3.19
N GLN A 37 -3.72 0.44 -2.62
CA GLN A 37 -4.66 0.87 -1.58
C GLN A 37 -6.09 0.90 -2.11
N MET A 38 -6.28 1.41 -3.31
CA MET A 38 -7.60 1.47 -3.95
C MET A 38 -8.18 0.07 -4.14
N VAL A 39 -7.36 -0.86 -4.66
CA VAL A 39 -7.79 -2.25 -4.86
C VAL A 39 -8.14 -2.91 -3.54
N LEU A 40 -7.34 -2.72 -2.51
CA LEU A 40 -7.58 -3.31 -1.19
C LEU A 40 -8.80 -2.69 -0.52
N ASN A 41 -9.04 -1.40 -0.70
CA ASN A 41 -10.27 -0.76 -0.20
C ASN A 41 -11.50 -1.35 -0.88
N ASP A 42 -11.45 -1.59 -2.18
CA ASP A 42 -12.55 -2.22 -2.90
C ASP A 42 -12.80 -3.64 -2.38
N GLN A 43 -11.75 -4.39 -2.11
CA GLN A 43 -11.87 -5.72 -1.51
C GLN A 43 -12.46 -5.65 -0.11
N ALA A 44 -12.08 -4.66 0.68
CA ALA A 44 -12.64 -4.47 2.02
C ALA A 44 -14.14 -4.18 1.98
N TRP A 45 -14.57 -3.36 1.03
CA TRP A 45 -16.00 -3.09 0.81
C TRP A 45 -16.75 -4.36 0.44
N ALA A 46 -16.20 -5.15 -0.49
CA ALA A 46 -16.81 -6.41 -0.90
C ALA A 46 -16.91 -7.39 0.29
N MET A 47 -15.89 -7.44 1.13
CA MET A 47 -15.89 -8.27 2.33
C MET A 47 -16.92 -7.81 3.36
N ALA A 48 -17.09 -6.51 3.53
CA ALA A 48 -18.10 -5.95 4.40
C ALA A 48 -19.51 -6.34 3.92
N ASP A 49 -19.74 -6.27 2.61
CA ASP A 49 -21.01 -6.68 2.02
C ASP A 49 -21.28 -8.17 2.23
N LEU A 50 -20.27 -9.02 2.02
CA LEU A 50 -20.37 -10.45 2.28
C LEU A 50 -20.69 -10.74 3.75
N SER A 51 -20.07 -10.01 4.66
CA SER A 51 -20.30 -10.14 6.09
C SER A 51 -21.75 -9.83 6.44
N GLN A 52 -22.31 -8.78 5.83
CA GLN A 52 -23.71 -8.41 6.03
C GLN A 52 -24.66 -9.47 5.46
N ILE A 53 -24.34 -10.01 4.30
CA ILE A 53 -25.11 -11.09 3.70
C ILE A 53 -25.10 -12.32 4.59
N CYS A 54 -23.97 -12.71 5.14
CA CYS A 54 -23.84 -13.83 6.05
C CYS A 54 -24.68 -13.64 7.31
N VAL A 55 -24.65 -12.45 7.89
CA VAL A 55 -25.46 -12.13 9.07
C VAL A 55 -26.96 -12.24 8.74
N HIS A 56 -27.35 -11.73 7.57
CA HIS A 56 -28.75 -11.74 7.14
C HIS A 56 -29.27 -13.17 6.92
N VAL A 57 -28.47 -14.01 6.27
CA VAL A 57 -28.81 -15.41 6.03
C VAL A 57 -28.81 -16.19 7.33
N LYS A 58 -27.86 -15.92 8.23
CA LYS A 58 -27.78 -16.57 9.53
C LYS A 58 -29.01 -16.31 10.40
N ALA A 59 -29.61 -15.13 10.29
CA ALA A 59 -30.82 -14.79 11.03
C ALA A 59 -31.99 -15.66 10.61
N GLY A 60 -31.98 -16.22 9.39
CA GLY A 60 -33.01 -17.13 8.92
C GLY A 60 -32.79 -18.57 9.33
N LYS A 61 -31.59 -19.13 9.10
CA LYS A 61 -31.27 -20.53 9.44
C LYS A 61 -29.76 -20.67 9.65
N PRO A 62 -29.28 -20.65 10.88
CA PRO A 62 -27.87 -20.86 11.13
C PRO A 62 -27.46 -22.31 10.82
N THR A 63 -26.50 -22.49 9.95
CA THR A 63 -25.90 -23.79 9.66
C THR A 63 -24.42 -23.76 10.04
N ALA A 64 -23.82 -24.94 10.29
CA ALA A 64 -22.41 -25.02 10.61
C ALA A 64 -21.56 -24.46 9.47
N ALA A 65 -21.95 -24.69 8.22
CA ALA A 65 -21.25 -24.17 7.06
C ALA A 65 -21.28 -22.64 7.02
N LEU A 66 -22.41 -22.05 7.39
CA LEU A 66 -22.58 -20.60 7.40
C LEU A 66 -21.73 -19.97 8.52
N GLU A 67 -21.67 -20.59 9.68
CA GLU A 67 -20.82 -20.12 10.78
C GLU A 67 -19.35 -20.17 10.40
N LEU A 68 -18.92 -21.21 9.71
CA LEU A 68 -17.56 -21.35 9.23
C LEU A 68 -17.22 -20.25 8.21
N ALA A 69 -18.12 -20.00 7.26
CA ALA A 69 -17.97 -18.94 6.27
C ALA A 69 -17.86 -17.57 6.94
N GLU A 70 -18.67 -17.32 7.97
CA GLU A 70 -18.61 -16.07 8.73
C GLU A 70 -17.26 -15.90 9.42
N LYS A 71 -16.74 -16.96 10.05
CA LYS A 71 -15.43 -16.91 10.70
C LYS A 71 -14.31 -16.65 9.70
N GLU A 72 -14.36 -17.30 8.54
CA GLU A 72 -13.37 -17.06 7.49
C GLU A 72 -13.43 -15.64 6.97
N THR A 73 -14.61 -15.10 6.79
CA THR A 73 -14.80 -13.72 6.35
C THR A 73 -14.17 -12.74 7.35
N ILE A 74 -14.35 -12.97 8.64
CA ILE A 74 -13.75 -12.13 9.67
C ILE A 74 -12.23 -12.19 9.63
N ILE A 75 -11.66 -13.38 9.46
CA ILE A 75 -10.22 -13.56 9.36
C ILE A 75 -9.65 -12.85 8.14
N GLN A 76 -10.29 -13.03 6.98
CA GLN A 76 -9.89 -12.38 5.74
C GLN A 76 -9.97 -10.85 5.85
N HIS A 77 -11.00 -10.35 6.50
CA HIS A 77 -11.15 -8.92 6.72
C HIS A 77 -10.01 -8.36 7.57
N ARG A 78 -9.60 -9.07 8.61
CA ARG A 78 -8.45 -8.67 9.45
C ARG A 78 -7.16 -8.64 8.67
N VAL A 79 -6.91 -9.66 7.87
CA VAL A 79 -5.72 -9.72 7.01
C VAL A 79 -5.69 -8.54 6.06
N LEU A 80 -6.83 -8.24 5.47
CA LEU A 80 -6.98 -7.14 4.53
C LEU A 80 -6.73 -5.79 5.20
N GLU A 81 -7.28 -5.59 6.41
CA GLU A 81 -7.05 -4.37 7.17
C GLU A 81 -5.57 -4.19 7.53
N ASN A 82 -4.88 -5.28 7.88
CA ASN A 82 -3.45 -5.24 8.15
C ASN A 82 -2.66 -4.82 6.91
N HIS A 83 -3.02 -5.35 5.74
CA HIS A 83 -2.38 -4.94 4.50
C HIS A 83 -2.65 -3.48 4.18
N LEU A 84 -3.87 -3.02 4.37
CA LEU A 84 -4.23 -1.61 4.18
C LEU A 84 -3.43 -0.70 5.10
N TRP A 85 -3.28 -1.08 6.36
CA TRP A 85 -2.51 -0.31 7.32
C TRP A 85 -1.06 -0.20 6.88
N ARG A 86 -0.46 -1.30 6.44
CA ARG A 86 0.93 -1.32 5.96
C ARG A 86 1.11 -0.45 4.72
N ILE A 87 0.18 -0.53 3.79
CA ILE A 87 0.24 0.28 2.57
C ILE A 87 0.11 1.76 2.89
N ARG A 88 -0.81 2.14 3.75
CA ARG A 88 -0.95 3.53 4.18
C ARG A 88 0.33 4.05 4.83
N ARG A 89 0.97 3.21 5.64
CA ARG A 89 2.23 3.57 6.25
C ARG A 89 3.35 3.73 5.22
N MET A 90 3.41 2.84 4.23
CA MET A 90 4.40 2.95 3.15
C MET A 90 4.18 4.20 2.30
N ILE A 91 2.93 4.53 2.00
CA ILE A 91 2.59 5.76 1.29
C ILE A 91 3.06 6.98 2.09
N GLN A 92 2.79 6.98 3.38
CA GLN A 92 3.19 8.06 4.27
C GLN A 92 4.71 8.23 4.29
N LEU A 93 5.45 7.13 4.38
CA LEU A 93 6.90 7.15 4.34
C LEU A 93 7.44 7.65 3.00
N ALA A 94 6.83 7.22 1.89
CA ALA A 94 7.20 7.68 0.57
C ALA A 94 6.96 9.18 0.42
N GLU A 95 5.84 9.68 0.92
CA GLU A 95 5.54 11.11 0.89
C GLU A 95 6.53 11.91 1.74
N GLN A 96 6.85 11.43 2.93
CA GLN A 96 7.84 12.07 3.79
C GLN A 96 9.21 12.11 3.12
N THR A 97 9.61 11.03 2.48
CA THR A 97 10.88 10.96 1.77
C THR A 97 10.89 11.93 0.60
N TYR A 98 9.80 12.00 -0.14
CA TYR A 98 9.65 12.92 -1.26
C TYR A 98 9.77 14.38 -0.80
N LEU A 99 9.12 14.72 0.31
CA LEU A 99 9.11 16.09 0.82
C LEU A 99 10.44 16.48 1.47
N SER A 100 11.22 15.53 1.94
CA SER A 100 12.49 15.80 2.62
C SER A 100 13.66 15.98 1.65
N VAL A 101 13.46 15.73 0.37
CA VAL A 101 14.48 15.93 -0.68
C VAL A 101 14.38 17.31 -1.36
#